data_f36cbe383a4aeca50e1ad26c9ab98878
#
_entry.id   f36cbe383a4aeca50e1ad26c9ab98878
#
_cell.length_a   1.000
_cell.length_b   1.000
_cell.length_c   1.000
_cell.angle_alpha   90.00
_cell.angle_beta   90.00
_cell.angle_gamma   90.00
#
_symmetry.space_group_name_H-M   'P 1'
#
loop_
_entity.id
_entity.type
_entity.pdbx_description
1 polymer ?
#
loop_
_entity_poly.entity_id
_entity_poly.type
_entity_poly.pdbx_seq_one_letter_code
_entity_poly.pdbx_strand_id
1 'polypeptide(L)'
;MSNRRRFLIAATSSAASVLVGGVGATAATAPPPGREASLEHDMSAMPPSWMGADKIAMLLYPGFTALDLVGPQYFFANLMGASVQLVAKTRAPVTSDTGLSIVPTATLDECPADLDVLFVPGSGGGVLNAMEDLALVAFVADRGARAKWVTSVCTGSLLLARAGLLTGYRATGHWVARDVLGDFGAIPVDERVVRDRNRVTGAGVSAGLDLGLTMVAELRDRSYAEGVQLLAEYAPKPPFDAGTPATAPQAVVDMIGGMFPGFIARARRIARDTQSAKGG
;
A
#
# COMPACT_ATOMS: atom_id res chain seq x y z
N MET A 1 -35.39 30.18 18.56
CA MET A 1 -35.01 30.40 19.99
C MET A 1 -33.85 29.46 20.29
N SER A 2 -32.72 29.92 20.06
CA SER A 2 -31.62 30.44 20.89
C SER A 2 -31.28 29.61 22.13
N ASN A 3 -30.09 28.97 22.15
CA ASN A 3 -29.05 29.31 23.13
C ASN A 3 -27.73 28.62 22.84
N ARG A 4 -26.78 29.41 22.37
CA ARG A 4 -25.34 29.10 22.37
C ARG A 4 -24.78 29.44 23.74
N ARG A 5 -24.15 28.54 24.47
CA ARG A 5 -23.29 28.87 25.62
C ARG A 5 -21.83 28.71 25.22
N ARG A 6 -21.17 29.85 25.07
CA ARG A 6 -19.72 30.01 25.02
C ARG A 6 -19.20 29.87 26.45
N PHE A 7 -18.19 29.03 26.68
CA PHE A 7 -17.31 29.09 27.87
C PHE A 7 -16.04 29.84 27.52
N LEU A 8 -15.88 31.04 28.09
CA LEU A 8 -14.65 31.78 28.20
C LEU A 8 -13.98 31.40 29.52
N ILE A 9 -12.76 30.90 29.48
CA ILE A 9 -11.90 30.77 30.67
C ILE A 9 -10.90 31.94 30.60
N ALA A 10 -11.03 32.90 31.53
CA ALA A 10 -10.08 33.96 31.74
C ALA A 10 -8.97 33.45 32.69
N ALA A 11 -7.72 33.52 32.23
CA ALA A 11 -6.56 33.33 33.07
C ALA A 11 -6.16 34.65 33.70
N THR A 12 -6.26 34.78 35.01
CA THR A 12 -5.72 35.91 35.78
C THR A 12 -4.31 35.60 36.26
N SER A 13 -3.37 36.38 35.77
CA SER A 13 -1.98 36.39 36.23
C SER A 13 -1.90 37.19 37.57
N SER A 14 -1.44 36.57 38.62
CA SER A 14 -1.03 37.29 39.83
C SER A 14 0.49 37.15 40.00
N ALA A 15 1.20 38.24 39.81
CA ALA A 15 2.61 38.38 40.18
C ALA A 15 2.73 38.66 41.66
N ALA A 16 3.45 37.82 42.37
CA ALA A 16 3.92 38.11 43.73
C ALA A 16 5.44 38.07 43.70
N SER A 17 6.04 39.24 43.84
CA SER A 17 7.49 39.39 44.01
C SER A 17 7.83 39.17 45.51
N VAL A 18 8.66 38.19 45.78
CA VAL A 18 9.33 38.05 47.09
C VAL A 18 10.84 38.12 46.87
N LEU A 19 11.43 39.19 47.36
CA LEU A 19 12.87 39.35 47.51
C LEU A 19 13.31 38.63 48.77
N VAL A 20 14.16 37.62 48.67
CA VAL A 20 15.00 37.13 49.81
C VAL A 20 16.38 36.79 49.28
N GLY A 21 17.34 37.23 50.07
CA GLY A 21 18.74 37.38 49.83
C GLY A 21 19.54 36.12 49.46
N GLY A 22 20.66 36.36 48.86
CA GLY A 22 21.54 35.38 48.26
C GLY A 22 22.21 34.42 49.26
N VAL A 23 22.26 33.18 48.80
CA VAL A 23 23.30 32.22 49.16
C VAL A 23 23.74 31.59 47.85
N GLY A 24 25.02 31.70 47.52
CA GLY A 24 25.59 31.17 46.30
C GLY A 24 25.41 29.64 46.20
N ALA A 25 24.44 29.21 45.42
CA ALA A 25 24.38 27.83 44.98
C ALA A 25 25.11 27.76 43.63
N THR A 26 26.24 27.08 43.60
CA THR A 26 26.87 26.61 42.38
C THR A 26 25.86 25.81 41.60
N ALA A 27 25.42 26.34 40.47
CA ALA A 27 24.59 25.59 39.57
C ALA A 27 25.34 24.35 39.11
N ALA A 28 24.94 23.20 39.62
CA ALA A 28 25.36 21.92 39.06
C ALA A 28 24.77 21.90 37.65
N THR A 29 25.62 22.01 36.64
CA THR A 29 25.25 21.78 35.24
C THR A 29 24.62 20.37 35.15
N ALA A 30 23.34 20.31 34.78
CA ALA A 30 22.73 19.03 34.49
C ALA A 30 23.61 18.29 33.47
N PRO A 31 23.85 16.99 33.64
CA PRO A 31 24.58 16.23 32.65
C PRO A 31 23.85 16.38 31.30
N PRO A 32 24.59 16.44 30.19
CA PRO A 32 23.97 16.47 28.87
C PRO A 32 22.99 15.27 28.76
N PRO A 33 21.85 15.44 28.08
CA PRO A 33 20.92 14.33 27.89
C PRO A 33 21.73 13.15 27.36
N GLY A 34 21.73 12.05 28.13
CA GLY A 34 22.45 10.85 27.77
C GLY A 34 22.01 10.48 26.35
N ARG A 35 22.97 10.22 25.48
CA ARG A 35 22.75 9.57 24.21
C ARG A 35 21.84 8.38 24.53
N GLU A 36 20.58 8.38 24.07
CA GLU A 36 19.75 7.20 24.16
C GLU A 36 20.61 6.07 23.62
N ALA A 37 20.84 5.05 24.42
CA ALA A 37 21.55 3.85 23.99
C ALA A 37 20.77 3.38 22.78
N SER A 38 21.38 3.44 21.60
CA SER A 38 20.80 2.84 20.41
C SER A 38 20.47 1.41 20.81
N LEU A 39 19.21 1.02 20.70
CA LEU A 39 18.81 -0.37 20.84
C LEU A 39 19.46 -1.12 19.67
N GLU A 40 20.77 -1.40 19.80
CA GLU A 40 21.49 -2.18 18.82
C GLU A 40 20.95 -3.60 18.92
N HIS A 41 20.18 -3.99 17.92
CA HIS A 41 19.77 -5.38 17.77
C HIS A 41 20.99 -6.17 17.34
N ASP A 42 21.32 -7.21 18.08
CA ASP A 42 22.40 -8.12 17.69
C ASP A 42 21.97 -8.90 16.42
N MET A 43 22.55 -8.49 15.30
CA MET A 43 22.29 -9.08 13.97
C MET A 43 23.34 -10.13 13.58
N SER A 44 24.29 -10.44 14.47
CA SER A 44 25.43 -11.30 14.16
C SER A 44 25.05 -12.75 13.82
N ALA A 45 23.90 -13.20 14.32
CA ALA A 45 23.37 -14.55 14.02
C ALA A 45 22.57 -14.64 12.72
N MET A 46 22.34 -13.53 12.03
CA MET A 46 21.53 -13.53 10.81
C MET A 46 22.34 -13.93 9.58
N PRO A 47 21.76 -14.77 8.70
CA PRO A 47 22.42 -15.15 7.45
C PRO A 47 22.75 -13.92 6.59
N PRO A 48 23.97 -13.80 6.03
CA PRO A 48 24.31 -12.70 5.13
C PRO A 48 23.39 -12.58 3.91
N SER A 49 22.78 -13.68 3.47
CA SER A 49 21.80 -13.72 2.36
C SER A 49 20.51 -12.95 2.66
N TRP A 50 20.25 -12.59 3.92
CA TRP A 50 19.09 -11.80 4.31
C TRP A 50 19.28 -10.31 4.03
N MET A 51 20.51 -9.84 3.88
CA MET A 51 20.80 -8.47 3.45
C MET A 51 20.66 -8.37 1.93
N GLY A 52 19.75 -7.51 1.46
CA GLY A 52 19.53 -7.24 0.05
C GLY A 52 19.85 -5.80 -0.33
N ALA A 53 19.49 -5.43 -1.56
CA ALA A 53 19.56 -4.06 -2.06
C ALA A 53 18.35 -3.77 -2.97
N ASP A 54 17.21 -4.36 -2.66
CA ASP A 54 16.03 -4.34 -3.49
C ASP A 54 15.47 -2.91 -3.63
N LYS A 55 15.13 -2.53 -4.86
CA LYS A 55 14.47 -1.28 -5.20
C LYS A 55 12.99 -1.56 -5.41
N ILE A 56 12.18 -1.10 -4.48
CA ILE A 56 10.72 -1.34 -4.46
C ILE A 56 10.02 -0.01 -4.66
N ALA A 57 9.19 0.09 -5.71
CA ALA A 57 8.34 1.23 -5.96
C ALA A 57 6.88 0.85 -5.72
N MET A 58 6.21 1.60 -4.85
CA MET A 58 4.80 1.45 -4.53
C MET A 58 4.05 2.68 -5.03
N LEU A 59 3.15 2.48 -6.00
CA LEU A 59 2.43 3.58 -6.65
C LEU A 59 1.40 4.20 -5.69
N LEU A 60 1.34 5.53 -5.70
CA LEU A 60 0.30 6.32 -5.06
C LEU A 60 -0.47 7.13 -6.11
N TYR A 61 -1.79 7.11 -6.04
CA TYR A 61 -2.68 7.93 -6.86
C TYR A 61 -3.91 8.34 -6.05
N PRO A 62 -4.56 9.47 -6.34
CA PRO A 62 -5.70 9.96 -5.56
C PRO A 62 -6.83 8.93 -5.43
N GLY A 63 -7.33 8.73 -4.22
CA GLY A 63 -8.39 7.77 -3.92
C GLY A 63 -7.94 6.31 -3.88
N PHE A 64 -6.64 6.02 -3.75
CA PHE A 64 -6.17 4.65 -3.49
C PHE A 64 -6.75 4.11 -2.17
N THR A 65 -6.92 2.80 -2.03
CA THR A 65 -7.34 2.19 -0.75
C THR A 65 -6.14 2.08 0.18
N ALA A 66 -6.23 2.73 1.36
CA ALA A 66 -5.08 2.86 2.26
C ALA A 66 -4.50 1.51 2.68
N LEU A 67 -5.32 0.53 3.07
CA LEU A 67 -4.84 -0.77 3.52
C LEU A 67 -4.19 -1.59 2.39
N ASP A 68 -4.61 -1.39 1.13
CA ASP A 68 -3.96 -1.99 -0.05
C ASP A 68 -2.49 -1.61 -0.15
N LEU A 69 -2.15 -0.38 0.29
CA LEU A 69 -0.79 0.13 0.28
C LEU A 69 -0.02 -0.23 1.56
N VAL A 70 -0.57 0.14 2.74
CA VAL A 70 0.18 0.07 4.00
C VAL A 70 0.38 -1.36 4.48
N GLY A 71 -0.52 -2.29 4.13
CA GLY A 71 -0.37 -3.71 4.45
C GLY A 71 0.90 -4.31 3.82
N PRO A 72 1.04 -4.33 2.49
CA PRO A 72 2.28 -4.79 1.84
C PRO A 72 3.49 -3.93 2.18
N GLN A 73 3.33 -2.62 2.37
CA GLN A 73 4.42 -1.71 2.72
C GLN A 73 5.09 -2.12 4.03
N TYR A 74 4.32 -2.56 5.03
CA TYR A 74 4.87 -3.07 6.27
C TYR A 74 5.87 -4.22 6.02
N PHE A 75 5.50 -5.20 5.20
CA PHE A 75 6.36 -6.35 4.90
C PHE A 75 7.58 -5.95 4.07
N PHE A 76 7.41 -5.09 3.06
CA PHE A 76 8.52 -4.60 2.25
C PHE A 76 9.51 -3.75 3.04
N ALA A 77 9.02 -2.92 3.97
CA ALA A 77 9.87 -2.09 4.83
C ALA A 77 10.70 -2.91 5.83
N ASN A 78 10.31 -4.15 6.10
CA ASN A 78 11.07 -5.08 6.94
C ASN A 78 12.11 -5.90 6.17
N LEU A 79 12.28 -5.69 4.85
CA LEU A 79 13.36 -6.31 4.07
C LEU A 79 14.68 -5.59 4.32
N MET A 80 15.63 -6.25 5.00
CA MET A 80 16.94 -5.68 5.30
C MET A 80 17.67 -5.27 4.02
N GLY A 81 18.12 -4.01 3.98
CA GLY A 81 18.82 -3.41 2.86
C GLY A 81 17.94 -2.95 1.69
N ALA A 82 16.64 -3.23 1.70
CA ALA A 82 15.74 -2.77 0.66
C ALA A 82 15.45 -1.26 0.76
N SER A 83 15.23 -0.62 -0.39
CA SER A 83 14.75 0.75 -0.52
C SER A 83 13.30 0.72 -1.00
N VAL A 84 12.37 1.16 -0.16
CA VAL A 84 10.93 1.24 -0.49
C VAL A 84 10.56 2.68 -0.74
N GLN A 85 10.12 2.98 -1.97
CA GLN A 85 9.66 4.31 -2.37
C GLN A 85 8.15 4.33 -2.57
N LEU A 86 7.50 5.35 -2.00
CA LEU A 86 6.10 5.69 -2.27
C LEU A 86 6.10 6.72 -3.41
N VAL A 87 5.65 6.28 -4.59
CA VAL A 87 5.83 7.02 -5.84
C VAL A 87 4.51 7.63 -6.32
N ALA A 88 4.48 8.93 -6.58
CA ALA A 88 3.31 9.65 -7.10
C ALA A 88 3.70 10.64 -8.21
N LYS A 89 2.72 11.27 -8.86
CA LYS A 89 2.97 12.32 -9.88
C LYS A 89 3.72 13.52 -9.32
N THR A 90 3.49 13.85 -8.05
CA THR A 90 4.12 14.96 -7.34
C THR A 90 4.43 14.56 -5.91
N ARG A 91 5.19 15.38 -5.20
CA ARG A 91 5.47 15.17 -3.76
C ARG A 91 4.37 15.68 -2.82
N ALA A 92 3.28 16.25 -3.36
CA ALA A 92 2.13 16.64 -2.56
C ALA A 92 1.47 15.42 -1.91
N PRO A 93 0.90 15.53 -0.70
CA PRO A 93 0.19 14.44 -0.06
C PRO A 93 -0.92 13.88 -0.96
N VAL A 94 -1.02 12.57 -1.03
CA VAL A 94 -2.05 11.83 -1.77
C VAL A 94 -3.05 11.27 -0.78
N THR A 95 -4.32 11.61 -0.96
CA THR A 95 -5.41 11.19 -0.06
C THR A 95 -6.07 9.90 -0.57
N SER A 96 -6.24 8.95 0.32
CA SER A 96 -6.92 7.66 0.07
C SER A 96 -8.45 7.85 -0.04
N ASP A 97 -9.13 6.78 -0.43
CA ASP A 97 -10.59 6.68 -0.49
C ASP A 97 -11.29 6.87 0.88
N THR A 98 -10.58 6.60 1.97
CA THR A 98 -11.07 6.77 3.35
C THR A 98 -10.53 8.02 4.05
N GLY A 99 -9.83 8.91 3.34
CA GLY A 99 -9.36 10.19 3.86
C GLY A 99 -7.98 10.17 4.51
N LEU A 100 -7.26 9.04 4.52
CA LEU A 100 -5.88 8.98 4.98
C LEU A 100 -4.95 9.63 3.93
N SER A 101 -4.18 10.64 4.33
CA SER A 101 -3.21 11.30 3.45
C SER A 101 -1.81 10.75 3.69
N ILE A 102 -1.13 10.37 2.60
CA ILE A 102 0.24 9.86 2.61
C ILE A 102 1.14 10.77 1.77
N VAL A 103 2.30 11.10 2.31
CA VAL A 103 3.31 11.90 1.60
C VAL A 103 4.19 10.97 0.75
N PRO A 104 4.25 11.18 -0.59
CA PRO A 104 5.15 10.42 -1.45
C PRO A 104 6.62 10.68 -1.12
N THR A 105 7.46 9.66 -1.27
CA THR A 105 8.90 9.76 -1.08
C THR A 105 9.66 9.99 -2.39
N ALA A 106 8.99 9.83 -3.54
CA ALA A 106 9.51 10.09 -4.87
C ALA A 106 8.40 10.50 -5.84
N THR A 107 8.76 11.23 -6.89
CA THR A 107 7.89 11.43 -8.05
C THR A 107 8.07 10.31 -9.09
N LEU A 108 7.22 10.28 -10.14
CA LEU A 108 7.36 9.33 -11.24
C LEU A 108 8.73 9.45 -11.91
N ASP A 109 9.23 10.68 -12.08
CA ASP A 109 10.51 10.96 -12.74
C ASP A 109 11.72 10.60 -11.86
N GLU A 110 11.60 10.74 -10.54
CA GLU A 110 12.64 10.38 -9.57
C GLU A 110 12.72 8.88 -9.31
N CYS A 111 11.66 8.12 -9.66
CA CYS A 111 11.62 6.67 -9.48
C CYS A 111 12.65 5.98 -10.37
N PRO A 112 13.50 5.07 -9.84
CA PRO A 112 14.46 4.32 -10.63
C PRO A 112 13.81 3.63 -11.84
N ALA A 113 14.56 3.56 -12.93
CA ALA A 113 14.11 2.89 -14.15
C ALA A 113 13.96 1.37 -13.95
N ASP A 114 14.95 0.77 -13.28
CA ASP A 114 15.00 -0.66 -13.01
C ASP A 114 14.64 -0.94 -11.56
N LEU A 115 13.59 -1.71 -11.38
CA LEU A 115 13.02 -2.06 -10.09
C LEU A 115 13.13 -3.56 -9.83
N ASP A 116 13.33 -3.92 -8.57
CA ASP A 116 13.12 -5.31 -8.14
C ASP A 116 11.62 -5.60 -8.00
N VAL A 117 10.85 -4.65 -7.46
CA VAL A 117 9.39 -4.77 -7.32
C VAL A 117 8.70 -3.48 -7.75
N LEU A 118 7.74 -3.59 -8.66
CA LEU A 118 6.69 -2.60 -8.87
C LEU A 118 5.42 -3.08 -8.17
N PHE A 119 4.86 -2.26 -7.27
CA PHE A 119 3.61 -2.54 -6.58
C PHE A 119 2.52 -1.50 -6.88
N VAL A 120 1.31 -1.98 -7.17
CA VAL A 120 0.15 -1.14 -7.49
C VAL A 120 -1.01 -1.49 -6.56
N PRO A 121 -1.43 -0.56 -5.66
CA PRO A 121 -2.62 -0.74 -4.83
C PRO A 121 -3.89 -0.61 -5.67
N GLY A 122 -5.00 -1.11 -5.15
CA GLY A 122 -6.31 -0.87 -5.73
C GLY A 122 -7.04 0.31 -5.09
N SER A 123 -8.27 0.47 -5.53
CA SER A 123 -9.24 1.41 -4.96
C SER A 123 -10.64 1.17 -5.53
N GLY A 124 -11.61 1.92 -5.04
CA GLY A 124 -12.91 2.08 -5.72
C GLY A 124 -12.77 2.90 -7.01
N GLY A 125 -13.37 4.09 -7.06
CA GLY A 125 -13.32 4.95 -8.27
C GLY A 125 -11.94 5.48 -8.65
N GLY A 126 -11.01 5.59 -7.69
CA GLY A 126 -9.66 6.12 -7.91
C GLY A 126 -8.86 5.33 -8.94
N VAL A 127 -8.95 3.99 -8.94
CA VAL A 127 -8.26 3.15 -9.94
C VAL A 127 -8.74 3.41 -11.35
N LEU A 128 -10.04 3.66 -11.55
CA LEU A 128 -10.58 3.96 -12.89
C LEU A 128 -10.03 5.29 -13.42
N ASN A 129 -9.89 6.31 -12.55
CA ASN A 129 -9.23 7.54 -12.90
C ASN A 129 -7.74 7.34 -13.23
N ALA A 130 -7.05 6.49 -12.46
CA ALA A 130 -5.65 6.13 -12.74
C ALA A 130 -5.50 5.38 -14.07
N MET A 131 -6.44 4.52 -14.44
CA MET A 131 -6.45 3.83 -15.74
C MET A 131 -6.69 4.76 -16.94
N GLU A 132 -7.33 5.89 -16.74
CA GLU A 132 -7.54 6.95 -17.76
C GLU A 132 -6.40 8.00 -17.74
N ASP A 133 -5.58 8.07 -16.70
CA ASP A 133 -4.40 8.93 -16.62
C ASP A 133 -3.24 8.31 -17.42
N LEU A 134 -3.03 8.81 -18.63
CA LEU A 134 -2.01 8.26 -19.54
C LEU A 134 -0.59 8.33 -18.97
N ALA A 135 -0.28 9.31 -18.12
CA ALA A 135 1.04 9.40 -17.49
C ALA A 135 1.24 8.27 -16.48
N LEU A 136 0.22 7.96 -15.67
CA LEU A 136 0.29 6.83 -14.75
C LEU A 136 0.35 5.48 -15.49
N VAL A 137 -0.45 5.32 -16.53
CA VAL A 137 -0.44 4.09 -17.36
C VAL A 137 0.92 3.89 -18.02
N ALA A 138 1.50 4.95 -18.60
CA ALA A 138 2.82 4.89 -19.24
C ALA A 138 3.92 4.57 -18.21
N PHE A 139 3.89 5.18 -17.02
CA PHE A 139 4.82 4.87 -15.94
C PHE A 139 4.73 3.40 -15.52
N VAL A 140 3.52 2.90 -15.27
CA VAL A 140 3.31 1.50 -14.87
C VAL A 140 3.78 0.55 -15.96
N ALA A 141 3.49 0.84 -17.23
CA ALA A 141 3.93 0.02 -18.36
C ALA A 141 5.46 -0.01 -18.48
N ASP A 142 6.11 1.16 -18.43
CA ASP A 142 7.56 1.28 -18.55
C ASP A 142 8.29 0.58 -17.39
N ARG A 143 7.95 0.91 -16.13
CA ARG A 143 8.59 0.31 -14.96
C ARG A 143 8.26 -1.19 -14.83
N GLY A 144 7.03 -1.58 -15.12
CA GLY A 144 6.61 -2.99 -15.07
C GLY A 144 7.24 -3.88 -16.16
N ALA A 145 7.59 -3.33 -17.32
CA ALA A 145 8.31 -4.06 -18.36
C ALA A 145 9.73 -4.45 -17.93
N ARG A 146 10.34 -3.69 -17.02
CA ARG A 146 11.72 -3.88 -16.55
C ARG A 146 11.81 -4.44 -15.14
N ALA A 147 10.76 -4.35 -14.34
CA ALA A 147 10.76 -4.85 -12.98
C ALA A 147 10.94 -6.37 -12.92
N LYS A 148 11.75 -6.86 -11.97
CA LYS A 148 11.89 -8.29 -11.71
C LYS A 148 10.55 -8.89 -11.30
N TRP A 149 9.79 -8.18 -10.45
CA TRP A 149 8.46 -8.55 -10.00
C TRP A 149 7.46 -7.42 -10.24
N VAL A 150 6.30 -7.76 -10.78
CA VAL A 150 5.16 -6.84 -10.92
C VAL A 150 4.02 -7.34 -10.06
N THR A 151 3.60 -6.50 -9.13
CA THR A 151 2.68 -6.91 -8.09
C THR A 151 1.52 -5.92 -7.94
N SER A 152 0.36 -6.41 -7.54
CA SER A 152 -0.79 -5.59 -7.21
C SER A 152 -1.70 -6.26 -6.20
N VAL A 153 -2.56 -5.49 -5.58
CA VAL A 153 -3.65 -6.00 -4.74
C VAL A 153 -4.97 -5.36 -5.16
N CYS A 154 -6.08 -6.07 -4.88
CA CYS A 154 -7.44 -5.55 -5.09
C CYS A 154 -7.68 -5.19 -6.57
N THR A 155 -8.25 -4.03 -6.84
CA THR A 155 -8.46 -3.52 -8.20
C THR A 155 -7.19 -2.94 -8.86
N GLY A 156 -6.06 -2.90 -8.15
CA GLY A 156 -4.77 -2.50 -8.74
C GLY A 156 -4.34 -3.38 -9.91
N SER A 157 -4.80 -4.63 -9.94
CA SER A 157 -4.62 -5.53 -11.09
C SER A 157 -5.25 -4.99 -12.38
N LEU A 158 -6.33 -4.21 -12.30
CA LEU A 158 -6.93 -3.56 -13.49
C LEU A 158 -5.97 -2.51 -14.09
N LEU A 159 -5.24 -1.75 -13.26
CA LEU A 159 -4.26 -0.79 -13.76
C LEU A 159 -3.05 -1.51 -14.39
N LEU A 160 -2.59 -2.63 -13.80
CA LEU A 160 -1.58 -3.48 -14.44
C LEU A 160 -2.07 -4.04 -15.79
N ALA A 161 -3.32 -4.50 -15.85
CA ALA A 161 -3.93 -5.03 -17.07
C ALA A 161 -4.08 -3.93 -18.15
N ARG A 162 -4.50 -2.72 -17.76
CA ARG A 162 -4.56 -1.54 -18.64
C ARG A 162 -3.19 -1.18 -19.22
N ALA A 163 -2.12 -1.32 -18.43
CA ALA A 163 -0.74 -1.11 -18.86
C ALA A 163 -0.18 -2.27 -19.72
N GLY A 164 -0.97 -3.33 -19.97
CA GLY A 164 -0.57 -4.48 -20.79
C GLY A 164 0.27 -5.53 -20.09
N LEU A 165 0.48 -5.40 -18.77
CA LEU A 165 1.40 -6.24 -17.99
C LEU A 165 0.84 -7.59 -17.57
N LEU A 166 -0.49 -7.83 -17.76
CA LEU A 166 -1.16 -9.08 -17.38
C LEU A 166 -1.67 -9.90 -18.57
N THR A 167 -1.45 -9.47 -19.80
CA THR A 167 -1.89 -10.21 -21.01
C THR A 167 -1.25 -11.61 -21.04
N GLY A 168 -2.08 -12.67 -21.04
CA GLY A 168 -1.65 -14.06 -21.01
C GLY A 168 -1.09 -14.54 -19.67
N TYR A 169 -1.29 -13.77 -18.60
CA TYR A 169 -0.95 -14.18 -17.22
C TYR A 169 -2.20 -14.57 -16.44
N ARG A 170 -2.09 -15.57 -15.57
CA ARG A 170 -3.05 -15.83 -14.50
C ARG A 170 -2.96 -14.70 -13.49
N ALA A 171 -4.10 -14.14 -13.10
CA ALA A 171 -4.15 -13.03 -12.16
C ALA A 171 -5.44 -13.03 -11.35
N THR A 172 -5.36 -12.48 -10.14
CA THR A 172 -6.53 -12.21 -9.30
C THR A 172 -6.67 -10.72 -9.02
N GLY A 173 -7.76 -10.35 -8.41
CA GLY A 173 -8.08 -9.00 -7.97
C GLY A 173 -9.31 -9.01 -7.09
N HIS A 174 -9.81 -7.84 -6.73
CA HIS A 174 -11.04 -7.75 -5.94
C HIS A 174 -12.20 -8.48 -6.65
N TRP A 175 -12.93 -9.32 -5.92
CA TRP A 175 -13.93 -10.23 -6.46
C TRP A 175 -14.98 -9.55 -7.35
N VAL A 176 -15.38 -8.30 -7.05
CA VAL A 176 -16.37 -7.55 -7.85
C VAL A 176 -15.88 -7.22 -9.26
N ALA A 177 -14.58 -7.16 -9.49
CA ALA A 177 -13.98 -6.69 -10.75
C ALA A 177 -13.00 -7.69 -11.36
N ARG A 178 -12.76 -8.81 -10.71
CA ARG A 178 -11.78 -9.82 -11.16
C ARG A 178 -12.02 -10.28 -12.60
N ASP A 179 -13.27 -10.53 -12.97
CA ASP A 179 -13.60 -11.02 -14.31
C ASP A 179 -13.29 -10.02 -15.42
N VAL A 180 -13.27 -8.70 -15.10
CA VAL A 180 -12.86 -7.65 -16.04
C VAL A 180 -11.41 -7.80 -16.50
N LEU A 181 -10.55 -8.49 -15.74
CA LEU A 181 -9.18 -8.81 -16.16
C LEU A 181 -9.15 -9.57 -17.49
N GLY A 182 -10.16 -10.43 -17.74
CA GLY A 182 -10.32 -11.15 -19.01
C GLY A 182 -10.49 -10.21 -20.20
N ASP A 183 -11.17 -9.08 -20.02
CA ASP A 183 -11.36 -8.07 -21.07
C ASP A 183 -10.05 -7.40 -21.49
N PHE A 184 -8.98 -7.51 -20.70
CA PHE A 184 -7.62 -7.05 -21.01
C PHE A 184 -6.68 -8.19 -21.46
N GLY A 185 -7.20 -9.42 -21.60
CA GLY A 185 -6.44 -10.59 -22.05
C GLY A 185 -5.66 -11.31 -20.93
N ALA A 186 -5.94 -11.01 -19.67
CA ALA A 186 -5.46 -11.82 -18.54
C ALA A 186 -6.35 -13.07 -18.36
N ILE A 187 -5.90 -14.02 -17.55
CA ILE A 187 -6.65 -15.23 -17.15
C ILE A 187 -7.09 -15.06 -15.70
N PRO A 188 -8.36 -14.66 -15.45
CA PRO A 188 -8.85 -14.44 -14.08
C PRO A 188 -8.85 -15.72 -13.25
N VAL A 189 -8.38 -15.65 -12.00
CA VAL A 189 -8.32 -16.78 -11.08
C VAL A 189 -8.90 -16.39 -9.71
N ASP A 190 -9.73 -17.26 -9.14
CA ASP A 190 -10.31 -17.08 -7.81
C ASP A 190 -9.40 -17.67 -6.74
N GLU A 191 -8.31 -17.01 -6.48
CA GLU A 191 -7.36 -17.35 -5.41
C GLU A 191 -6.98 -16.09 -4.65
N ARG A 192 -6.61 -16.22 -3.38
CA ARG A 192 -6.27 -15.09 -2.51
C ARG A 192 -5.00 -14.39 -2.95
N VAL A 193 -3.97 -15.15 -3.35
CA VAL A 193 -2.74 -14.66 -3.98
C VAL A 193 -2.42 -15.57 -5.16
N VAL A 194 -2.25 -14.99 -6.34
CA VAL A 194 -1.87 -15.70 -7.56
C VAL A 194 -0.47 -15.30 -7.95
N ARG A 195 0.42 -16.28 -8.08
CA ARG A 195 1.72 -16.13 -8.72
C ARG A 195 1.72 -16.79 -10.09
N ASP A 196 2.07 -16.04 -11.10
CA ASP A 196 2.34 -16.56 -12.43
C ASP A 196 3.63 -15.93 -12.98
N ARG A 197 4.66 -16.75 -13.11
CA ARG A 197 6.00 -16.27 -13.50
C ARG A 197 6.46 -15.14 -12.56
N ASN A 198 6.66 -13.94 -13.05
CA ASN A 198 7.05 -12.77 -12.28
C ASN A 198 5.88 -11.79 -12.02
N ARG A 199 4.64 -12.25 -12.09
CA ARG A 199 3.45 -11.50 -11.68
C ARG A 199 2.92 -12.10 -10.38
N VAL A 200 2.68 -11.25 -9.37
CA VAL A 200 2.05 -11.67 -8.13
C VAL A 200 0.91 -10.72 -7.85
N THR A 201 -0.32 -11.24 -7.84
CA THR A 201 -1.52 -10.45 -7.63
C THR A 201 -2.29 -10.95 -6.42
N GLY A 202 -2.76 -10.05 -5.57
CA GLY A 202 -3.61 -10.32 -4.42
C GLY A 202 -5.07 -9.99 -4.71
N ALA A 203 -5.98 -10.74 -4.11
CA ALA A 203 -7.42 -10.53 -4.22
C ALA A 203 -7.89 -9.21 -3.57
N GLY A 204 -8.91 -9.23 -2.71
CA GLY A 204 -9.38 -8.03 -2.02
C GLY A 204 -8.40 -7.51 -0.97
N VAL A 205 -8.68 -6.37 -0.46
CA VAL A 205 -7.89 -5.47 0.40
C VAL A 205 -6.90 -6.16 1.35
N SER A 206 -7.41 -7.06 2.21
CA SER A 206 -6.57 -7.75 3.21
C SER A 206 -5.63 -8.81 2.63
N ALA A 207 -5.83 -9.24 1.37
CA ALA A 207 -4.91 -10.14 0.67
C ALA A 207 -3.54 -9.50 0.41
N GLY A 208 -3.45 -8.17 0.53
CA GLY A 208 -2.19 -7.44 0.48
C GLY A 208 -1.19 -7.86 1.56
N LEU A 209 -1.66 -8.27 2.74
CA LEU A 209 -0.81 -8.78 3.81
C LEU A 209 -0.15 -10.10 3.40
N ASP A 210 -0.96 -11.05 2.88
CA ASP A 210 -0.44 -12.35 2.42
C ASP A 210 0.46 -12.19 1.20
N LEU A 211 0.12 -11.27 0.28
CA LEU A 211 0.97 -10.94 -0.86
C LEU A 211 2.32 -10.38 -0.40
N GLY A 212 2.31 -9.42 0.54
CA GLY A 212 3.53 -8.84 1.09
C GLY A 212 4.44 -9.91 1.70
N LEU A 213 3.87 -10.80 2.50
CA LEU A 213 4.61 -11.92 3.11
C LEU A 213 5.12 -12.93 2.07
N THR A 214 4.30 -13.23 1.04
CA THR A 214 4.72 -14.05 -0.10
C THR A 214 5.94 -13.43 -0.81
N MET A 215 5.90 -12.11 -1.05
CA MET A 215 7.01 -11.41 -1.69
C MET A 215 8.28 -11.37 -0.83
N VAL A 216 8.13 -11.30 0.49
CA VAL A 216 9.27 -11.41 1.41
C VAL A 216 9.97 -12.77 1.25
N ALA A 217 9.19 -13.86 1.15
CA ALA A 217 9.75 -15.20 0.91
C ALA A 217 10.44 -15.31 -0.46
N GLU A 218 9.92 -14.65 -1.50
CA GLU A 218 10.53 -14.62 -2.84
C GLU A 218 11.82 -13.79 -2.92
N LEU A 219 11.90 -12.70 -2.14
CA LEU A 219 13.03 -11.78 -2.14
C LEU A 219 14.14 -12.22 -1.17
N ARG A 220 13.84 -13.04 -0.21
CA ARG A 220 14.78 -13.64 0.77
C ARG A 220 14.64 -15.16 0.76
N ASP A 221 14.01 -15.68 1.78
CA ASP A 221 13.68 -17.10 1.92
C ASP A 221 12.48 -17.28 2.88
N ARG A 222 12.06 -18.52 3.03
CA ARG A 222 10.95 -18.89 3.90
C ARG A 222 11.22 -18.53 5.37
N SER A 223 12.42 -18.78 5.88
CA SER A 223 12.75 -18.54 7.29
C SER A 223 12.72 -17.06 7.62
N TYR A 224 13.19 -16.21 6.69
CA TYR A 224 13.06 -14.76 6.82
C TYR A 224 11.60 -14.33 6.86
N ALA A 225 10.76 -14.84 5.96
CA ALA A 225 9.35 -14.52 5.92
C ALA A 225 8.61 -14.96 7.18
N GLU A 226 8.91 -16.17 7.72
CA GLU A 226 8.37 -16.65 8.99
C GLU A 226 8.79 -15.75 10.16
N GLY A 227 10.03 -15.24 10.15
CA GLY A 227 10.50 -14.25 11.14
C GLY A 227 9.75 -12.93 11.06
N VAL A 228 9.53 -12.38 9.85
CA VAL A 228 8.75 -11.15 9.65
C VAL A 228 7.27 -11.36 10.00
N GLN A 229 6.71 -12.54 9.70
CA GLN A 229 5.34 -12.89 10.12
C GLN A 229 5.20 -12.92 11.64
N LEU A 230 6.17 -13.51 12.34
CA LEU A 230 6.18 -13.56 13.81
C LEU A 230 6.35 -12.15 14.41
N LEU A 231 7.23 -11.33 13.84
CA LEU A 231 7.42 -9.93 14.26
C LEU A 231 6.13 -9.11 14.13
N ALA A 232 5.32 -9.39 13.10
CA ALA A 232 4.03 -8.75 12.88
C ALA A 232 2.91 -9.35 13.75
N GLU A 233 3.14 -10.47 14.45
CA GLU A 233 2.08 -11.28 15.07
C GLU A 233 0.93 -11.57 14.09
N TYR A 234 1.25 -11.72 12.79
CA TYR A 234 0.23 -11.91 11.76
C TYR A 234 -0.36 -13.33 11.82
N ALA A 235 -1.38 -13.47 12.66
CA ALA A 235 -2.15 -14.69 12.88
C ALA A 235 -3.67 -14.37 12.85
N PRO A 236 -4.24 -14.06 11.67
CA PRO A 236 -5.59 -13.52 11.55
C PRO A 236 -6.66 -14.48 12.06
N LYS A 237 -7.57 -13.96 12.88
CA LYS A 237 -8.76 -14.66 13.41
C LYS A 237 -9.97 -13.73 13.27
N PRO A 238 -10.55 -13.60 12.08
CA PRO A 238 -11.71 -12.74 11.89
C PRO A 238 -12.90 -13.25 12.72
N PRO A 239 -13.73 -12.36 13.30
CA PRO A 239 -14.88 -12.74 14.13
C PRO A 239 -16.04 -13.34 13.32
N PHE A 240 -16.02 -13.18 11.99
CA PHE A 240 -17.04 -13.67 11.06
C PHE A 240 -16.40 -14.42 9.90
N ASP A 241 -17.08 -15.45 9.39
CA ASP A 241 -16.69 -16.18 8.19
C ASP A 241 -17.45 -15.66 6.96
N ALA A 242 -17.22 -14.38 6.63
CA ALA A 242 -17.86 -13.68 5.50
C ALA A 242 -16.82 -12.96 4.64
N GLY A 243 -15.59 -13.45 4.64
CA GLY A 243 -14.47 -12.81 3.94
C GLY A 243 -14.42 -13.05 2.44
N THR A 244 -15.24 -13.96 1.90
CA THR A 244 -15.32 -14.27 0.47
C THR A 244 -16.78 -14.41 0.02
N PRO A 245 -17.08 -14.24 -1.28
CA PRO A 245 -18.43 -14.53 -1.78
C PRO A 245 -18.90 -15.96 -1.53
N ALA A 246 -17.97 -16.91 -1.42
CA ALA A 246 -18.30 -18.31 -1.16
C ALA A 246 -18.73 -18.60 0.30
N THR A 247 -18.28 -17.77 1.25
CA THR A 247 -18.55 -17.96 2.68
C THR A 247 -19.53 -16.92 3.24
N ALA A 248 -19.68 -15.77 2.58
CA ALA A 248 -20.61 -14.73 3.00
C ALA A 248 -22.07 -15.13 2.74
N PRO A 249 -23.03 -14.65 3.57
CA PRO A 249 -24.45 -14.81 3.27
C PRO A 249 -24.80 -14.21 1.89
N GLN A 250 -25.61 -14.93 1.08
CA GLN A 250 -25.93 -14.50 -0.29
C GLN A 250 -26.52 -13.08 -0.35
N ALA A 251 -27.40 -12.71 0.59
CA ALA A 251 -27.97 -11.36 0.65
C ALA A 251 -26.90 -10.26 0.83
N VAL A 252 -25.79 -10.55 1.54
CA VAL A 252 -24.66 -9.64 1.69
C VAL A 252 -23.86 -9.55 0.40
N VAL A 253 -23.64 -10.68 -0.28
CA VAL A 253 -22.97 -10.71 -1.60
C VAL A 253 -23.74 -9.89 -2.62
N ASP A 254 -25.07 -10.08 -2.69
CA ASP A 254 -25.96 -9.37 -3.62
C ASP A 254 -25.97 -7.85 -3.32
N MET A 255 -26.08 -7.49 -2.05
CA MET A 255 -26.07 -6.08 -1.61
C MET A 255 -24.75 -5.40 -2.01
N ILE A 256 -23.61 -5.99 -1.67
CA ILE A 256 -22.30 -5.41 -1.99
C ILE A 256 -22.07 -5.42 -3.51
N GLY A 257 -22.34 -6.54 -4.18
CA GLY A 257 -22.19 -6.64 -5.65
C GLY A 257 -23.04 -5.60 -6.39
N GLY A 258 -24.26 -5.34 -5.89
CA GLY A 258 -25.19 -4.34 -6.43
C GLY A 258 -24.68 -2.90 -6.36
N MET A 259 -23.60 -2.61 -5.62
CA MET A 259 -22.99 -1.28 -5.57
C MET A 259 -22.04 -1.01 -6.75
N PHE A 260 -21.62 -2.03 -7.51
CA PHE A 260 -20.52 -1.92 -8.48
C PHE A 260 -20.87 -1.96 -9.98
N PRO A 261 -22.15 -2.03 -10.45
CA PRO A 261 -22.44 -2.10 -11.89
C PRO A 261 -21.82 -0.95 -12.68
N GLY A 262 -21.88 0.28 -12.16
CA GLY A 262 -21.29 1.46 -12.79
C GLY A 262 -19.76 1.40 -12.87
N PHE A 263 -19.10 0.89 -11.82
CA PHE A 263 -17.67 0.64 -11.80
C PHE A 263 -17.26 -0.36 -12.89
N ILE A 264 -17.95 -1.51 -12.94
CA ILE A 264 -17.67 -2.58 -13.90
C ILE A 264 -17.89 -2.08 -15.33
N ALA A 265 -18.99 -1.37 -15.59
CA ALA A 265 -19.29 -0.80 -16.91
C ALA A 265 -18.18 0.16 -17.39
N ARG A 266 -17.68 1.03 -16.50
CA ARG A 266 -16.57 1.95 -16.83
C ARG A 266 -15.27 1.19 -17.06
N ALA A 267 -14.92 0.20 -16.23
CA ALA A 267 -13.72 -0.61 -16.40
C ALA A 267 -13.74 -1.37 -17.74
N ARG A 268 -14.86 -1.98 -18.12
CA ARG A 268 -15.03 -2.65 -19.41
C ARG A 268 -14.97 -1.70 -20.60
N ARG A 269 -15.48 -0.48 -20.46
CA ARG A 269 -15.31 0.55 -21.49
C ARG A 269 -13.82 0.86 -21.71
N ILE A 270 -13.07 1.11 -20.63
CA ILE A 270 -11.62 1.35 -20.71
C ILE A 270 -10.90 0.17 -21.38
N ALA A 271 -11.33 -1.08 -21.13
CA ALA A 271 -10.76 -2.25 -21.77
C ALA A 271 -10.98 -2.24 -23.29
N ARG A 272 -12.19 -1.98 -23.75
CA ARG A 272 -12.50 -1.88 -25.19
C ARG A 272 -11.69 -0.78 -25.87
N ASP A 273 -11.63 0.41 -25.27
CA ASP A 273 -10.85 1.55 -25.80
C ASP A 273 -9.36 1.20 -25.92
N THR A 274 -8.84 0.44 -24.93
CA THR A 274 -7.45 -0.04 -24.92
C THR A 274 -7.16 -1.01 -26.06
N GLN A 275 -8.09 -1.92 -26.35
CA GLN A 275 -7.92 -2.89 -27.45
C GLN A 275 -8.02 -2.23 -28.82
N SER A 276 -8.95 -1.29 -28.99
CA SER A 276 -9.10 -0.53 -30.24
C SER A 276 -7.84 0.26 -30.58
N ALA A 277 -7.18 0.85 -29.57
CA ALA A 277 -5.94 1.59 -29.76
C ALA A 277 -4.71 0.71 -30.12
N LYS A 278 -4.76 -0.61 -29.88
CA LYS A 278 -3.70 -1.55 -30.24
C LYS A 278 -3.87 -2.18 -31.63
N GLY A 279 -5.09 -2.14 -32.18
CA GLY A 279 -5.44 -2.76 -33.46
C GLY A 279 -5.45 -1.80 -34.67
N GLY A 280 -5.28 -0.51 -34.43
CA GLY A 280 -5.13 0.54 -35.44
C GLY A 280 -3.69 1.01 -35.55
#